data_81c71cb90f4e648232ae26542bd45131
#
_entry.id   81c71cb90f4e648232ae26542bd45131
#
_cell.length_a   1.000
_cell.length_b   1.000
_cell.length_c   1.000
_cell.angle_alpha   90.00
_cell.angle_beta   90.00
_cell.angle_gamma   90.00
#
_symmetry.space_group_name_H-M   'P 1'
#
loop_
_entity.id
_entity.type
_entity.pdbx_description
1 polymer ?
#
loop_
_entity_poly.entity_id
_entity_poly.type
_entity_poly.pdbx_seq_one_letter_code
_entity_poly.pdbx_strand_id
1 'polypeptide(L)'
;TEVIAVSMDNKEKALKTKSDWSIKNLNIAYGLSEDDARKWGLYISKSIKEAESDIFCEPGLFIIREDGTLYLANTSNMPWARPDLTDFPAKLIFAEENNYPVRGNY
;
A
#
# COMPACT_ATOMS: atom_id res chain seq x y z
N THR A 1 -9.91 -7.26 10.17
CA THR A 1 -9.19 -6.59 9.07
C THR A 1 -7.80 -7.19 8.92
N GLU A 2 -7.48 -7.59 7.73
CA GLU A 2 -6.15 -8.07 7.39
C GLU A 2 -5.35 -6.96 6.71
N VAL A 3 -4.08 -6.81 7.08
CA VAL A 3 -3.19 -5.81 6.49
C VAL A 3 -2.06 -6.53 5.76
N ILE A 4 -1.85 -6.18 4.50
CA ILE A 4 -0.78 -6.72 3.69
C ILE A 4 0.02 -5.55 3.10
N ALA A 5 1.32 -5.53 3.33
CA ALA A 5 2.22 -4.61 2.64
C ALA A 5 2.71 -5.27 1.34
N VAL A 6 2.71 -4.52 0.26
CA VAL A 6 3.13 -5.03 -1.05
C VAL A 6 4.28 -4.19 -1.57
N SER A 7 5.33 -4.85 -2.06
CA SER A 7 6.54 -4.21 -2.55
C SER A 7 6.91 -4.69 -3.95
N MET A 8 7.51 -3.81 -4.75
CA MET A 8 8.15 -4.17 -6.00
C MET A 8 9.52 -4.83 -5.79
N ASP A 9 10.05 -4.79 -4.58
CA ASP A 9 11.34 -5.43 -4.26
C ASP A 9 11.29 -6.93 -4.51
N ASN A 10 12.47 -7.50 -4.77
CA ASN A 10 12.59 -8.96 -4.87
C ASN A 10 12.49 -9.59 -3.48
N LYS A 11 12.41 -10.93 -3.45
CA LYS A 11 12.28 -11.69 -2.21
C LYS A 11 13.40 -11.39 -1.21
N GLU A 12 14.63 -11.31 -1.66
CA GLU A 12 15.79 -11.06 -0.80
C GLU A 12 15.72 -9.70 -0.12
N LYS A 13 15.40 -8.65 -0.87
CA LYS A 13 15.22 -7.30 -0.33
C LYS A 13 14.05 -7.22 0.64
N ALA A 14 12.94 -7.85 0.32
CA ALA A 14 11.76 -7.88 1.18
C ALA A 14 12.07 -8.57 2.52
N LEU A 15 12.76 -9.71 2.48
CA LEU A 15 13.19 -10.43 3.69
C LEU A 15 14.18 -9.61 4.52
N LYS A 16 15.12 -8.94 3.86
CA LYS A 16 16.08 -8.06 4.54
C LYS A 16 15.38 -6.91 5.24
N THR A 17 14.45 -6.25 4.59
CA THR A 17 13.65 -5.17 5.17
C THR A 17 12.89 -5.66 6.40
N LYS A 18 12.24 -6.82 6.28
CA LYS A 18 11.50 -7.43 7.38
C LYS A 18 12.40 -7.71 8.58
N SER A 19 13.61 -8.22 8.34
CA SER A 19 14.60 -8.50 9.37
C SER A 19 15.18 -7.21 9.98
N ASP A 20 15.65 -6.29 9.14
CA ASP A 20 16.31 -5.05 9.58
C ASP A 20 15.36 -4.15 10.40
N TRP A 21 14.09 -4.13 10.06
CA TRP A 21 13.07 -3.31 10.73
C TRP A 21 12.32 -4.07 11.82
N SER A 22 12.70 -5.32 12.10
CA SER A 22 12.08 -6.17 13.10
C SER A 22 10.55 -6.31 12.93
N ILE A 23 10.10 -6.40 11.69
CA ILE A 23 8.67 -6.56 11.38
C ILE A 23 8.27 -8.01 11.62
N LYS A 24 7.41 -8.26 12.61
CA LYS A 24 7.05 -9.63 13.02
C LYS A 24 5.63 -10.04 12.63
N ASN A 25 4.69 -9.10 12.64
CA ASN A 25 3.26 -9.40 12.53
C ASN A 25 2.61 -8.86 11.26
N LEU A 26 3.39 -8.39 10.30
CA LEU A 26 2.90 -7.86 9.04
C LEU A 26 3.30 -8.80 7.91
N ASN A 27 2.32 -9.22 7.12
CA ASN A 27 2.59 -9.94 5.88
C ASN A 27 3.11 -8.98 4.81
N ILE A 28 4.24 -9.32 4.23
CA ILE A 28 4.85 -8.54 3.16
C ILE A 28 4.87 -9.38 1.90
N ALA A 29 4.12 -8.94 0.89
CA ALA A 29 4.19 -9.50 -0.45
C ALA A 29 5.29 -8.76 -1.24
N TYR A 30 5.98 -9.49 -2.08
CA TYR A 30 7.10 -8.98 -2.87
C TYR A 30 6.91 -9.24 -4.36
N GLY A 31 7.76 -8.62 -5.17
CA GLY A 31 7.77 -8.90 -6.61
C GLY A 31 6.59 -8.31 -7.38
N LEU A 32 5.96 -7.25 -6.86
CA LEU A 32 4.94 -6.55 -7.62
C LEU A 32 5.55 -6.04 -8.93
N SER A 33 4.98 -6.43 -10.07
CA SER A 33 5.47 -5.99 -11.37
C SER A 33 5.13 -4.52 -11.63
N GLU A 34 5.92 -3.88 -12.51
CA GLU A 34 5.61 -2.51 -12.94
C GLU A 34 4.22 -2.44 -13.59
N ASP A 35 3.87 -3.41 -14.42
CA ASP A 35 2.56 -3.44 -15.08
C ASP A 35 1.41 -3.50 -14.06
N ASP A 36 1.52 -4.35 -13.05
CA ASP A 36 0.50 -4.46 -12.01
C ASP A 36 0.45 -3.21 -11.14
N ALA A 37 1.59 -2.63 -10.79
CA ALA A 37 1.64 -1.37 -10.06
C ALA A 37 0.92 -0.26 -10.82
N ARG A 38 1.11 -0.18 -12.14
CA ARG A 38 0.42 0.81 -12.99
C ARG A 38 -1.09 0.54 -13.08
N LYS A 39 -1.50 -0.73 -13.12
CA LYS A 39 -2.93 -1.09 -13.10
C LYS A 39 -3.62 -0.65 -11.81
N TRP A 40 -2.90 -0.66 -10.70
CA TRP A 40 -3.39 -0.14 -9.44
C TRP A 40 -3.41 1.38 -9.36
N GLY A 41 -2.88 2.06 -10.37
CA GLY A 41 -2.81 3.52 -10.40
C GLY A 41 -1.69 4.11 -9.56
N LEU A 42 -0.69 3.31 -9.24
CA LEU A 42 0.47 3.78 -8.47
C LEU A 42 1.39 4.61 -9.35
N TYR A 43 1.99 5.64 -8.76
CA TYR A 43 3.06 6.39 -9.38
C TYR A 43 4.36 5.58 -9.33
N ILE A 44 5.11 5.60 -10.41
CA ILE A 44 6.38 4.88 -10.54
C ILE A 44 7.51 5.88 -10.64
N SER A 45 8.56 5.66 -9.87
CA SER A 45 9.75 6.50 -9.86
C SER A 45 10.99 5.72 -10.27
N LYS A 46 11.96 6.46 -10.80
CA LYS A 46 13.32 5.96 -11.01
C LYS A 46 14.18 6.34 -9.81
N SER A 47 15.17 5.50 -9.53
CA SER A 47 16.14 5.74 -8.48
C SER A 47 16.86 7.08 -8.64
N ILE A 48 16.96 7.82 -7.53
CA ILE A 48 17.81 9.01 -7.41
C ILE A 48 18.92 8.81 -6.39
N LYS A 49 18.98 7.65 -5.76
CA LYS A 49 19.97 7.27 -4.73
C LYS A 49 20.42 5.83 -4.99
N GLU A 50 21.68 5.53 -4.64
CA GLU A 50 22.22 4.18 -4.79
C GLU A 50 21.45 3.12 -3.97
N ALA A 51 20.91 3.51 -2.82
CA ALA A 51 20.17 2.60 -1.95
C ALA A 51 18.78 2.23 -2.48
N GLU A 52 18.27 2.95 -3.48
CA GLU A 52 16.97 2.70 -4.07
C GLU A 52 17.07 1.66 -5.18
N SER A 53 16.01 0.89 -5.39
CA SER A 53 15.85 0.07 -6.59
C SER A 53 15.74 0.96 -7.83
N ASP A 54 16.14 0.44 -8.99
CA ASP A 54 16.14 1.23 -10.25
C ASP A 54 14.77 1.80 -10.56
N ILE A 55 13.73 1.00 -10.36
CA ILE A 55 12.32 1.39 -10.51
C ILE A 55 11.57 0.93 -9.29
N PHE A 56 10.73 1.79 -8.74
CA PHE A 56 9.88 1.45 -7.59
C PHE A 56 8.58 2.23 -7.62
N CYS A 57 7.56 1.71 -6.94
CA CYS A 57 6.30 2.43 -6.80
C CYS A 57 6.34 3.39 -5.61
N GLU A 58 5.72 4.55 -5.81
CA GLU A 58 5.44 5.50 -4.74
C GLU A 58 4.26 5.00 -3.89
N PRO A 59 3.99 5.63 -2.73
CA PRO A 59 3.01 5.11 -1.79
C PRO A 59 1.59 4.95 -2.35
N GLY A 60 0.95 3.86 -1.96
CA GLY A 60 -0.47 3.63 -2.19
C GLY A 60 -1.09 2.91 -1.01
N LEU A 61 -2.32 3.28 -0.68
CA LEU A 61 -3.13 2.63 0.34
C LEU A 61 -4.49 2.29 -0.26
N PHE A 62 -4.89 1.04 -0.13
CA PHE A 62 -6.16 0.56 -0.66
C PHE A 62 -6.91 -0.20 0.42
N ILE A 63 -8.20 0.02 0.48
CA ILE A 63 -9.10 -0.76 1.33
C ILE A 63 -10.04 -1.54 0.43
N ILE A 64 -10.03 -2.86 0.58
CA ILE A 64 -10.82 -3.78 -0.22
C ILE A 64 -11.81 -4.49 0.71
N ARG A 65 -13.09 -4.51 0.34
CA ARG A 65 -14.13 -5.20 1.07
C ARG A 65 -14.03 -6.71 0.89
N GLU A 66 -14.72 -7.46 1.74
CA GLU A 66 -14.77 -8.92 1.66
C GLU A 66 -15.25 -9.44 0.31
N ASP A 67 -16.15 -8.70 -0.36
CA ASP A 67 -16.66 -9.07 -1.68
C ASP A 67 -15.67 -8.75 -2.83
N GLY A 68 -14.51 -8.23 -2.53
CA GLY A 68 -13.47 -7.89 -3.50
C GLY A 68 -13.61 -6.48 -4.10
N THR A 69 -14.59 -5.70 -3.68
CA THR A 69 -14.77 -4.33 -4.21
C THR A 69 -13.83 -3.35 -3.53
N LEU A 70 -13.32 -2.41 -4.31
CA LEU A 70 -12.46 -1.34 -3.81
C LEU A 70 -13.30 -0.29 -3.07
N TYR A 71 -12.98 -0.08 -1.81
CA TYR A 71 -13.67 0.90 -0.98
C TYR A 71 -12.94 2.23 -0.88
N LEU A 72 -11.61 2.19 -0.74
CA LEU A 72 -10.79 3.38 -0.64
C LEU A 72 -9.53 3.21 -1.46
N ALA A 73 -9.15 4.27 -2.14
CA ALA A 73 -7.87 4.35 -2.83
C ALA A 73 -7.19 5.67 -2.50
N ASN A 74 -5.95 5.61 -2.08
CA ASN A 74 -5.12 6.77 -1.83
C ASN A 74 -3.76 6.51 -2.46
N THR A 75 -3.41 7.27 -3.49
CA THR A 75 -2.10 7.19 -4.14
C THR A 75 -1.42 8.56 -4.10
N SER A 76 -0.12 8.56 -3.91
CA SER A 76 0.66 9.79 -3.92
C SER A 76 1.96 9.60 -4.69
N ASN A 77 2.49 10.70 -5.23
CA ASN A 77 3.75 10.68 -5.95
C ASN A 77 4.95 11.07 -5.06
N MET A 78 4.70 11.34 -3.78
CA MET A 78 5.75 11.80 -2.87
C MET A 78 5.67 11.03 -1.55
N PRO A 79 6.83 10.63 -0.98
CA PRO A 79 6.83 9.85 0.26
C PRO A 79 6.22 10.58 1.46
N TRP A 80 6.26 11.91 1.50
CA TRP A 80 5.70 12.69 2.61
C TRP A 80 4.19 12.94 2.49
N ALA A 81 3.55 12.51 1.40
CA ALA A 81 2.11 12.66 1.21
C ALA A 81 1.33 11.40 1.61
N ARG A 82 1.92 10.54 2.42
CA ARG A 82 1.26 9.34 2.95
C ARG A 82 0.17 9.72 3.95
N PRO A 83 -0.97 9.00 3.96
CA PRO A 83 -1.99 9.23 4.98
C PRO A 83 -1.48 8.81 6.35
N ASP A 84 -2.01 9.45 7.40
CA ASP A 84 -1.75 9.02 8.77
C ASP A 84 -2.57 7.77 9.08
N LEU A 85 -1.88 6.64 9.23
CA LEU A 85 -2.52 5.34 9.45
C LEU A 85 -3.05 5.17 10.88
N THR A 86 -2.66 6.00 11.83
CA THR A 86 -3.08 5.87 13.23
C THR A 86 -4.58 6.11 13.41
N ASP A 87 -5.20 6.90 12.54
CA ASP A 87 -6.63 7.20 12.59
C ASP A 87 -7.50 6.16 11.87
N PHE A 88 -6.91 5.29 11.07
CA PHE A 88 -7.69 4.37 10.22
C PHE A 88 -8.51 3.34 10.98
N PRO A 89 -8.05 2.74 12.08
CA PRO A 89 -8.88 1.80 12.82
C PRO A 89 -10.23 2.38 13.23
N ALA A 90 -10.23 3.60 13.78
CA ALA A 90 -11.47 4.27 14.18
C ALA A 90 -12.36 4.60 12.97
N LYS A 91 -11.76 5.02 11.86
CA LYS A 91 -12.49 5.32 10.61
C LYS A 91 -13.12 4.08 10.00
N LEU A 92 -12.43 2.94 10.05
CA LEU A 92 -12.96 1.67 9.56
C LEU A 92 -14.14 1.20 10.40
N ILE A 93 -14.05 1.31 11.71
CA ILE A 93 -15.15 0.98 12.63
C ILE A 93 -16.36 1.89 12.35
N PHE A 94 -16.14 3.19 12.21
CA PHE A 94 -17.20 4.14 11.87
C PHE A 94 -17.89 3.77 10.56
N ALA A 95 -17.10 3.47 9.51
CA ALA A 95 -17.64 3.11 8.20
C ALA A 95 -18.49 1.84 8.27
N GLU A 96 -18.05 0.84 9.02
CA GLU A 96 -18.78 -0.42 9.19
C GLU A 96 -20.07 -0.21 9.98
N GLU A 97 -20.02 0.47 11.13
CA GLU A 97 -21.18 0.70 12.00
C GLU A 97 -22.25 1.57 11.33
N ASN A 98 -21.86 2.48 10.45
CA ASN A 98 -22.79 3.43 9.82
C ASN A 98 -23.10 3.07 8.37
N ASN A 99 -22.64 1.94 7.87
CA ASN A 99 -22.78 1.55 6.46
C ASN A 99 -22.38 2.69 5.52
N TYR A 100 -21.27 3.34 5.82
CA TYR A 100 -20.80 4.49 5.05
C TYR A 100 -20.48 4.07 3.62
N PRO A 101 -21.13 4.66 2.61
CA PRO A 101 -20.99 4.18 1.23
C PRO A 101 -19.62 4.53 0.64
N VAL A 102 -19.24 3.75 -0.37
CA VAL A 102 -18.08 4.11 -1.19
C VAL A 102 -18.35 5.45 -1.87
N ARG A 103 -17.32 6.27 -1.99
CA ARG A 103 -17.39 7.58 -2.63
C ARG A 103 -16.56 7.57 -3.92
N GLY A 104 -16.82 8.53 -4.80
CA GLY A 104 -16.04 8.68 -6.02
C GLY A 104 -16.35 7.65 -7.11
N ASN A 105 -17.53 7.05 -7.06
CA ASN A 105 -17.96 6.02 -8.01
C ASN A 105 -18.99 6.52 -9.02
N TYR A 106 -19.19 7.82 -9.09
CA TYR A 106 -20.10 8.43 -10.06
C TYR A 106 -19.48 8.51 -11.44
#